data_bf6eb3fdd34fe8cc40dff312380b8646
#
_entry.id   bf6eb3fdd34fe8cc40dff312380b8646
#
_cell.length_a   1.000
_cell.length_b   1.000
_cell.length_c   1.000
_cell.angle_alpha   90.00
_cell.angle_beta   90.00
_cell.angle_gamma   90.00
#
_symmetry.space_group_name_H-M   'P 1'
#
loop_
_entity.id
_entity.type
_entity.pdbx_description
1 polymer ?
#
loop_
_entity_poly.entity_id
_entity_poly.type
_entity_poly.pdbx_seq_one_letter_code
_entity_poly.pdbx_strand_id
1 'polypeptide(L)'
;MFKLSKRVLLGCMLSIAVLFSAGSMAGDTLQRIVDFKVLKVGMSGNQPPMNAISRTGQNMGFDVDLARALAAAMKVQLEIKIMPFGELMNALEDDKIDMIMSGMAITPERTEMVSFVGPYMMSGKSLLTKDSVLAKAQESKDFNRKDLKLVALQNSTSASFVSAATPEATLIEVADYDKGVAMVISGEADGMVADMPACVLAVMRYPDAGLRTLSRPLTVEPIGIAVSKDDAQFLNLVQNYLDSYGKMGVLAKLREKWFEDKSWIAALP
;
A
#
# COMPACT_ATOMS: atom_id res chain seq x y z
N MET A 1 40.47 -2.64 -84.57
CA MET A 1 39.97 -1.39 -83.91
C MET A 1 38.53 -1.63 -83.49
N PHE A 2 38.33 -2.10 -82.28
CA PHE A 2 37.02 -2.10 -81.62
C PHE A 2 37.18 -1.94 -80.16
N LYS A 3 36.62 -0.87 -79.59
CA LYS A 3 36.64 -0.54 -78.16
C LYS A 3 35.55 -1.32 -77.42
N LEU A 4 35.93 -2.11 -76.42
CA LEU A 4 35.02 -2.81 -75.56
C LEU A 4 34.71 -1.88 -74.37
N SER A 5 33.47 -1.47 -74.22
CA SER A 5 32.99 -0.68 -73.08
C SER A 5 32.72 -1.59 -71.88
N LYS A 6 33.34 -1.25 -70.76
CA LYS A 6 33.10 -1.90 -69.48
C LYS A 6 31.75 -1.43 -68.91
N ARG A 7 30.76 -2.31 -68.85
CA ARG A 7 29.54 -2.09 -68.08
C ARG A 7 29.82 -2.43 -66.61
N VAL A 8 29.80 -1.37 -65.80
CA VAL A 8 29.84 -1.53 -64.32
C VAL A 8 28.44 -1.97 -63.88
N LEU A 9 28.36 -3.18 -63.33
CA LEU A 9 27.16 -3.65 -62.60
C LEU A 9 27.19 -3.03 -61.20
N LEU A 10 26.30 -2.07 -61.00
CA LEU A 10 26.05 -1.50 -59.67
C LEU A 10 25.03 -2.36 -58.96
N GLY A 11 25.49 -3.29 -58.10
CA GLY A 11 24.63 -4.10 -57.26
C GLY A 11 24.04 -3.26 -56.14
N CYS A 12 22.73 -3.02 -56.20
CA CYS A 12 21.98 -2.45 -55.04
C CYS A 12 21.87 -3.52 -53.95
N MET A 13 22.70 -3.46 -52.93
CA MET A 13 22.43 -4.14 -51.69
C MET A 13 21.28 -3.39 -50.97
N LEU A 14 20.09 -3.95 -51.08
CA LEU A 14 18.96 -3.52 -50.27
C LEU A 14 19.16 -4.04 -48.84
N SER A 15 19.72 -3.21 -47.97
CA SER A 15 19.84 -3.51 -46.52
C SER A 15 18.43 -3.40 -45.94
N ILE A 16 17.76 -4.53 -45.72
CA ILE A 16 16.53 -4.62 -44.93
C ILE A 16 16.96 -4.41 -43.47
N ALA A 17 16.92 -3.15 -42.99
CA ALA A 17 16.93 -2.83 -41.60
C ALA A 17 15.62 -3.35 -40.96
N VAL A 18 15.66 -4.56 -40.39
CA VAL A 18 14.61 -5.05 -39.51
C VAL A 18 14.68 -4.16 -38.27
N LEU A 19 13.86 -3.12 -38.27
CA LEU A 19 13.54 -2.38 -37.06
C LEU A 19 12.83 -3.35 -36.13
N PHE A 20 13.59 -4.00 -35.25
CA PHE A 20 13.03 -4.52 -34.02
C PHE A 20 12.49 -3.30 -33.26
N SER A 21 11.23 -2.97 -33.48
CA SER A 21 10.48 -2.19 -32.53
C SER A 21 10.54 -3.01 -31.24
N ALA A 22 11.41 -2.61 -30.31
CA ALA A 22 11.23 -2.96 -28.92
C ALA A 22 9.87 -2.36 -28.54
N GLY A 23 8.80 -3.12 -28.79
CA GLY A 23 7.48 -2.83 -28.23
C GLY A 23 7.73 -2.67 -26.74
N SER A 24 7.44 -1.50 -26.24
CA SER A 24 7.38 -1.26 -24.82
C SER A 24 6.56 -2.41 -24.21
N MET A 25 7.20 -3.25 -23.40
CA MET A 25 6.54 -4.32 -22.63
C MET A 25 5.70 -3.73 -21.49
N ALA A 26 5.34 -2.44 -21.62
CA ALA A 26 4.39 -1.74 -20.78
C ALA A 26 2.99 -2.21 -21.16
N GLY A 27 2.38 -2.98 -20.27
CA GLY A 27 1.01 -3.47 -20.45
C GLY A 27 0.82 -4.97 -20.32
N ASP A 28 1.85 -5.74 -19.96
CA ASP A 28 1.80 -7.20 -19.95
C ASP A 28 1.64 -7.83 -18.57
N THR A 29 1.33 -7.06 -17.50
CA THR A 29 1.10 -7.64 -16.18
C THR A 29 -0.02 -8.67 -16.23
N LEU A 30 -1.16 -8.32 -16.85
CA LEU A 30 -2.28 -9.25 -16.98
C LEU A 30 -1.90 -10.48 -17.80
N GLN A 31 -1.21 -10.32 -18.95
CA GLN A 31 -0.78 -11.44 -19.77
C GLN A 31 0.16 -12.38 -19.00
N ARG A 32 1.14 -11.81 -18.31
CA ARG A 32 2.07 -12.56 -17.46
C ARG A 32 1.34 -13.33 -16.33
N ILE A 33 0.37 -12.70 -15.66
CA ILE A 33 -0.45 -13.37 -14.64
C ILE A 33 -1.22 -14.55 -15.25
N VAL A 34 -1.79 -14.36 -16.44
CA VAL A 34 -2.54 -15.41 -17.14
C VAL A 34 -1.65 -16.56 -17.56
N ASP A 35 -0.45 -16.29 -18.07
CA ASP A 35 0.49 -17.28 -18.56
C ASP A 35 1.12 -18.11 -17.43
N PHE A 36 1.61 -17.42 -16.37
CA PHE A 36 2.26 -18.07 -15.25
C PHE A 36 1.31 -18.55 -14.15
N LYS A 37 0.02 -18.15 -14.22
CA LYS A 37 -1.00 -18.48 -13.19
C LYS A 37 -0.62 -18.03 -11.79
N VAL A 38 0.08 -16.90 -11.66
CA VAL A 38 0.52 -16.33 -10.38
C VAL A 38 0.21 -14.84 -10.33
N LEU A 39 -0.43 -14.40 -9.26
CA LEU A 39 -0.64 -13.00 -8.89
C LEU A 39 0.28 -12.65 -7.72
N LYS A 40 1.23 -11.74 -7.95
CA LYS A 40 2.19 -11.28 -6.92
C LYS A 40 1.67 -9.99 -6.27
N VAL A 41 1.39 -10.04 -4.97
CA VAL A 41 0.85 -8.90 -4.21
C VAL A 41 1.85 -8.43 -3.17
N GLY A 42 2.26 -7.17 -3.23
CA GLY A 42 3.14 -6.53 -2.25
C GLY A 42 2.36 -6.07 -1.02
N MET A 43 2.86 -6.40 0.16
CA MET A 43 2.31 -6.00 1.47
C MET A 43 3.44 -5.71 2.46
N SER A 44 3.17 -4.86 3.46
CA SER A 44 4.16 -4.60 4.52
C SER A 44 4.24 -5.71 5.58
N GLY A 45 3.13 -6.43 5.79
CA GLY A 45 3.07 -7.53 6.75
C GLY A 45 3.04 -7.11 8.23
N ASN A 46 3.00 -5.81 8.52
CA ASN A 46 3.07 -5.25 9.87
C ASN A 46 2.06 -4.12 10.12
N GLN A 47 0.97 -4.10 9.37
CA GLN A 47 -0.06 -3.04 9.40
C GLN A 47 -1.46 -3.63 9.69
N PRO A 48 -1.65 -4.34 10.83
CA PRO A 48 -2.97 -4.83 11.18
C PRO A 48 -3.96 -3.66 11.43
N PRO A 49 -5.24 -3.81 11.11
CA PRO A 49 -5.95 -4.99 10.61
C PRO A 49 -5.86 -5.21 9.08
N MET A 50 -5.12 -4.35 8.34
CA MET A 50 -5.00 -4.43 6.90
C MET A 50 -4.19 -5.66 6.46
N ASN A 51 -2.96 -5.79 6.93
CA ASN A 51 -2.10 -6.95 6.69
C ASN A 51 -1.13 -7.13 7.86
N ALA A 52 -0.94 -8.37 8.26
CA ALA A 52 -0.04 -8.76 9.34
C ALA A 52 0.49 -10.18 9.14
N ILE A 53 1.58 -10.50 9.82
CA ILE A 53 2.06 -11.88 9.96
C ILE A 53 1.63 -12.37 11.35
N SER A 54 0.91 -13.49 11.40
CA SER A 54 0.47 -14.10 12.65
C SER A 54 1.64 -14.72 13.43
N ARG A 55 1.40 -15.11 14.70
CA ARG A 55 2.36 -15.90 15.50
C ARG A 55 2.82 -17.19 14.83
N THR A 56 2.00 -17.75 13.94
CA THR A 56 2.31 -18.97 13.20
C THR A 56 2.98 -18.72 11.85
N GLY A 57 3.35 -17.46 11.55
CA GLY A 57 3.99 -17.07 10.31
C GLY A 57 3.04 -16.94 9.11
N GLN A 58 1.72 -16.96 9.31
CA GLN A 58 0.75 -16.84 8.24
C GLN A 58 0.37 -15.38 7.97
N ASN A 59 0.26 -15.01 6.69
CA ASN A 59 -0.27 -13.71 6.31
C ASN A 59 -1.76 -13.66 6.60
N MET A 60 -2.21 -12.59 7.28
CA MET A 60 -3.59 -12.36 7.70
C MET A 60 -3.94 -10.87 7.61
N GLY A 61 -5.22 -10.54 7.47
CA GLY A 61 -5.69 -9.16 7.40
C GLY A 61 -6.70 -8.95 6.27
N PHE A 62 -7.31 -7.76 6.27
CA PHE A 62 -8.29 -7.36 5.27
C PHE A 62 -7.73 -7.44 3.85
N ASP A 63 -6.54 -6.84 3.62
CA ASP A 63 -5.86 -6.84 2.31
C ASP A 63 -5.51 -8.25 1.87
N VAL A 64 -5.10 -9.10 2.81
CA VAL A 64 -4.74 -10.50 2.54
C VAL A 64 -5.95 -11.29 2.06
N ASP A 65 -7.10 -11.14 2.74
CA ASP A 65 -8.32 -11.85 2.34
C ASP A 65 -8.91 -11.30 1.04
N LEU A 66 -8.81 -9.98 0.81
CA LEU A 66 -9.21 -9.38 -0.46
C LEU A 66 -8.31 -9.86 -1.62
N ALA A 67 -7.00 -9.95 -1.40
CA ALA A 67 -6.06 -10.49 -2.40
C ALA A 67 -6.34 -11.97 -2.70
N ARG A 68 -6.68 -12.78 -1.68
CA ARG A 68 -7.11 -14.17 -1.88
C ARG A 68 -8.38 -14.27 -2.72
N ALA A 69 -9.36 -13.39 -2.47
CA ALA A 69 -10.58 -13.35 -3.26
C ALA A 69 -10.31 -12.98 -4.72
N LEU A 70 -9.45 -11.99 -4.98
CA LEU A 70 -9.04 -11.58 -6.34
C LEU A 70 -8.32 -12.73 -7.06
N ALA A 71 -7.32 -13.35 -6.45
CA ALA A 71 -6.59 -14.47 -7.05
C ALA A 71 -7.49 -15.67 -7.35
N ALA A 72 -8.44 -16.00 -6.45
CA ALA A 72 -9.42 -17.05 -6.64
C ALA A 72 -10.36 -16.75 -7.84
N ALA A 73 -10.84 -15.50 -7.97
CA ALA A 73 -11.68 -15.09 -9.09
C ALA A 73 -10.93 -15.13 -10.43
N MET A 74 -9.66 -14.78 -10.43
CA MET A 74 -8.78 -14.88 -11.58
C MET A 74 -8.32 -16.32 -11.88
N LYS A 75 -8.58 -17.27 -10.98
CA LYS A 75 -8.13 -18.68 -11.05
C LYS A 75 -6.60 -18.80 -11.15
N VAL A 76 -5.91 -18.03 -10.35
CA VAL A 76 -4.44 -18.01 -10.25
C VAL A 76 -3.98 -18.25 -8.80
N GLN A 77 -2.72 -18.61 -8.61
CA GLN A 77 -2.11 -18.69 -7.30
C GLN A 77 -1.79 -17.29 -6.76
N LEU A 78 -1.99 -17.07 -5.47
CA LEU A 78 -1.58 -15.85 -4.79
C LEU A 78 -0.17 -16.01 -4.23
N GLU A 79 0.72 -15.12 -4.59
CA GLU A 79 2.03 -14.97 -3.99
C GLU A 79 2.12 -13.62 -3.27
N ILE A 80 2.18 -13.62 -1.93
CA ILE A 80 2.35 -12.41 -1.14
C ILE A 80 3.84 -12.14 -0.95
N LYS A 81 4.29 -10.96 -1.38
CA LYS A 81 5.65 -10.46 -1.20
C LYS A 81 5.66 -9.47 -0.04
N ILE A 82 6.28 -9.88 1.08
CA ILE A 82 6.43 -9.00 2.25
C ILE A 82 7.72 -8.20 2.11
N MET A 83 7.60 -6.88 2.28
CA MET A 83 8.71 -5.94 2.24
C MET A 83 8.36 -4.65 3.01
N PRO A 84 9.34 -3.82 3.41
CA PRO A 84 9.07 -2.53 4.03
C PRO A 84 8.09 -1.68 3.22
N PHE A 85 7.16 -0.98 3.90
CA PHE A 85 6.12 -0.18 3.23
C PHE A 85 6.68 0.80 2.20
N GLY A 86 7.79 1.46 2.53
CA GLY A 86 8.45 2.43 1.64
C GLY A 86 9.10 1.82 0.39
N GLU A 87 9.26 0.49 0.32
CA GLU A 87 9.83 -0.19 -0.85
C GLU A 87 8.77 -0.67 -1.83
N LEU A 88 7.50 -0.68 -1.43
CA LEU A 88 6.40 -1.25 -2.23
C LEU A 88 6.23 -0.55 -3.58
N MET A 89 6.33 0.78 -3.62
CA MET A 89 6.17 1.55 -4.86
C MET A 89 7.28 1.20 -5.87
N ASN A 90 8.53 1.20 -5.43
CA ASN A 90 9.67 0.82 -6.28
C ASN A 90 9.57 -0.65 -6.73
N ALA A 91 9.09 -1.55 -5.86
CA ALA A 91 8.91 -2.95 -6.22
C ALA A 91 7.83 -3.14 -7.31
N LEU A 92 6.81 -2.28 -7.32
CA LEU A 92 5.79 -2.28 -8.36
C LEU A 92 6.35 -1.72 -9.69
N GLU A 93 7.12 -0.63 -9.64
CA GLU A 93 7.79 -0.06 -10.82
C GLU A 93 8.82 -1.01 -11.44
N ASP A 94 9.50 -1.81 -10.62
CA ASP A 94 10.49 -2.82 -11.03
C ASP A 94 9.85 -4.16 -11.46
N ASP A 95 8.52 -4.27 -11.60
CA ASP A 95 7.78 -5.50 -11.94
C ASP A 95 8.05 -6.70 -10.99
N LYS A 96 8.55 -6.43 -9.77
CA LYS A 96 8.74 -7.46 -8.73
C LYS A 96 7.43 -7.95 -8.14
N ILE A 97 6.41 -7.09 -8.16
CA ILE A 97 5.04 -7.34 -7.75
C ILE A 97 4.07 -6.81 -8.81
N ASP A 98 2.83 -7.30 -8.84
CA ASP A 98 1.81 -6.93 -9.81
C ASP A 98 0.87 -5.85 -9.29
N MET A 99 0.70 -5.80 -7.98
CA MET A 99 -0.09 -4.80 -7.28
C MET A 99 0.37 -4.63 -5.84
N ILE A 100 0.01 -3.49 -5.27
CA ILE A 100 0.20 -3.21 -3.84
C ILE A 100 -1.17 -3.24 -3.16
N MET A 101 -1.29 -4.07 -2.12
CA MET A 101 -2.40 -4.07 -1.18
C MET A 101 -1.84 -4.01 0.24
N SER A 102 -1.69 -2.80 0.76
CA SER A 102 -1.03 -2.55 2.05
C SER A 102 -1.58 -1.30 2.74
N GLY A 103 -2.92 -1.16 2.75
CA GLY A 103 -3.54 0.02 3.34
C GLY A 103 -3.05 1.33 2.71
N MET A 104 -2.72 1.32 1.43
CA MET A 104 -2.08 2.45 0.77
C MET A 104 -3.10 3.53 0.42
N ALA A 105 -2.93 4.74 0.99
CA ALA A 105 -3.76 5.89 0.66
C ALA A 105 -3.53 6.34 -0.79
N ILE A 106 -4.62 6.64 -1.47
CA ILE A 106 -4.60 7.27 -2.79
C ILE A 106 -4.26 8.75 -2.59
N THR A 107 -3.12 9.19 -3.13
CA THR A 107 -2.72 10.60 -3.09
C THR A 107 -2.31 11.09 -4.49
N PRO A 108 -2.39 12.42 -4.76
CA PRO A 108 -1.93 12.98 -6.02
C PRO A 108 -0.49 12.58 -6.35
N GLU A 109 0.43 12.67 -5.39
CA GLU A 109 1.85 12.35 -5.58
C GLU A 109 2.05 10.89 -5.99
N ARG A 110 1.34 9.96 -5.36
CA ARG A 110 1.41 8.53 -5.70
C ARG A 110 0.79 8.23 -7.06
N THR A 111 -0.25 8.97 -7.47
CA THR A 111 -0.87 8.80 -8.80
C THR A 111 0.02 9.29 -9.94
N GLU A 112 1.09 10.03 -9.65
CA GLU A 112 2.13 10.33 -10.64
C GLU A 112 2.97 9.11 -10.99
N MET A 113 3.10 8.14 -10.09
CA MET A 113 3.93 6.94 -10.25
C MET A 113 3.11 5.70 -10.62
N VAL A 114 1.93 5.52 -10.05
CA VAL A 114 1.09 4.32 -10.20
C VAL A 114 -0.36 4.68 -10.50
N SER A 115 -1.13 3.73 -10.97
CA SER A 115 -2.59 3.82 -11.05
C SER A 115 -3.25 3.18 -9.84
N PHE A 116 -4.40 3.70 -9.42
CA PHE A 116 -5.15 3.15 -8.30
C PHE A 116 -6.49 2.60 -8.71
N VAL A 117 -6.84 1.47 -8.12
CA VAL A 117 -8.18 0.87 -8.14
C VAL A 117 -8.85 1.13 -6.78
N GLY A 118 -10.10 1.51 -6.80
CA GLY A 118 -10.85 1.78 -5.57
C GLY A 118 -11.47 3.18 -5.50
N PRO A 119 -11.66 3.75 -4.28
CA PRO A 119 -11.22 3.23 -2.98
C PRO A 119 -12.03 2.01 -2.51
N TYR A 120 -11.37 1.07 -1.85
CA TYR A 120 -12.07 -0.05 -1.21
C TYR A 120 -12.41 0.22 0.26
N MET A 121 -11.78 1.23 0.85
CA MET A 121 -12.04 1.71 2.21
C MET A 121 -11.72 3.18 2.35
N MET A 122 -12.40 3.85 3.28
CA MET A 122 -12.03 5.19 3.75
C MET A 122 -11.34 5.07 5.10
N SER A 123 -10.23 5.76 5.27
CA SER A 123 -9.46 5.87 6.50
C SER A 123 -9.22 7.34 6.86
N GLY A 124 -8.35 7.61 7.80
CA GLY A 124 -7.91 8.95 8.19
C GLY A 124 -6.94 8.88 9.34
N LYS A 125 -6.16 9.93 9.52
CA LYS A 125 -5.13 10.03 10.56
C LYS A 125 -5.74 10.19 11.93
N SER A 126 -5.12 9.53 12.89
CA SER A 126 -5.41 9.64 14.32
C SER A 126 -4.10 9.76 15.10
N LEU A 127 -4.22 10.07 16.36
CA LEU A 127 -3.11 10.14 17.32
C LEU A 127 -3.30 9.04 18.36
N LEU A 128 -2.31 8.16 18.50
CA LEU A 128 -2.18 7.21 19.61
C LEU A 128 -1.28 7.84 20.66
N THR A 129 -1.73 7.94 21.91
CA THR A 129 -0.97 8.59 22.98
C THR A 129 -1.37 8.02 24.35
N LYS A 130 -0.54 8.26 25.37
CA LYS A 130 -0.91 8.01 26.79
C LYS A 130 -1.45 9.27 27.46
N ASP A 131 -1.22 10.43 26.87
CA ASP A 131 -1.66 11.72 27.43
C ASP A 131 -3.17 11.91 27.23
N SER A 132 -3.89 12.14 28.31
CA SER A 132 -5.34 12.32 28.31
C SER A 132 -5.79 13.66 27.72
N VAL A 133 -4.90 14.65 27.63
CA VAL A 133 -5.18 15.96 27.00
C VAL A 133 -5.00 15.81 25.49
N LEU A 134 -3.88 15.24 25.04
CA LEU A 134 -3.61 14.99 23.62
C LEU A 134 -4.65 14.06 22.99
N ALA A 135 -5.16 13.09 23.74
CA ALA A 135 -6.24 12.19 23.27
C ALA A 135 -7.59 12.88 23.00
N LYS A 136 -7.75 14.14 23.41
CA LYS A 136 -8.93 14.98 23.17
C LYS A 136 -8.72 15.98 22.04
N ALA A 137 -7.57 15.98 21.39
CA ALA A 137 -7.27 16.86 20.27
C ALA A 137 -8.35 16.73 19.16
N GLN A 138 -8.72 17.86 18.59
CA GLN A 138 -9.70 17.93 17.50
C GLN A 138 -9.05 18.30 16.17
N GLU A 139 -7.89 18.93 16.25
CA GLU A 139 -7.12 19.44 15.12
C GLU A 139 -5.62 19.22 15.36
N SER A 140 -4.83 19.22 14.30
CA SER A 140 -3.36 19.05 14.39
C SER A 140 -2.68 20.14 15.21
N LYS A 141 -3.21 21.38 15.19
CA LYS A 141 -2.69 22.49 16.01
C LYS A 141 -2.64 22.19 17.52
N ASP A 142 -3.53 21.29 18.00
CA ASP A 142 -3.62 20.95 19.42
C ASP A 142 -2.37 20.18 19.93
N PHE A 143 -1.61 19.59 19.00
CA PHE A 143 -0.35 18.89 19.27
C PHE A 143 0.83 19.37 18.40
N ASN A 144 0.71 20.55 17.77
CA ASN A 144 1.83 21.23 17.12
C ASN A 144 2.67 22.03 18.14
N ARG A 145 3.54 21.35 18.86
CA ARG A 145 4.33 21.92 19.97
C ARG A 145 5.75 21.40 19.96
N LYS A 146 6.71 22.28 20.27
CA LYS A 146 8.18 21.98 20.24
C LYS A 146 8.63 20.93 21.26
N ASP A 147 7.87 20.76 22.35
CA ASP A 147 8.15 19.80 23.39
C ASP A 147 7.64 18.38 23.06
N LEU A 148 6.89 18.20 21.97
CA LEU A 148 6.34 16.90 21.59
C LEU A 148 7.20 16.17 20.59
N LYS A 149 7.33 14.85 20.80
CA LYS A 149 7.91 13.89 19.88
C LYS A 149 6.80 13.01 19.32
N LEU A 150 6.58 13.10 18.04
CA LEU A 150 5.58 12.33 17.32
C LEU A 150 6.23 11.29 16.45
N VAL A 151 5.85 10.04 16.61
CA VAL A 151 6.34 8.94 15.76
C VAL A 151 5.36 8.63 14.64
N ALA A 152 5.86 8.32 13.45
CA ALA A 152 5.08 7.89 12.30
C ALA A 152 5.84 6.85 11.47
N LEU A 153 5.11 6.05 10.71
CA LEU A 153 5.70 5.10 9.75
C LEU A 153 6.41 5.88 8.63
N GLN A 154 7.65 5.54 8.34
CA GLN A 154 8.43 6.16 7.27
C GLN A 154 7.77 5.98 5.89
N ASN A 155 7.93 6.99 5.00
CA ASN A 155 7.35 7.01 3.65
C ASN A 155 5.82 6.86 3.62
N SER A 156 5.15 7.16 4.73
CA SER A 156 3.69 7.12 4.84
C SER A 156 3.07 8.51 4.80
N THR A 157 1.78 8.58 4.48
CA THR A 157 1.01 9.83 4.61
C THR A 157 0.93 10.32 6.05
N SER A 158 1.17 9.46 7.05
CA SER A 158 1.28 9.85 8.46
C SER A 158 2.52 10.67 8.74
N ALA A 159 3.68 10.29 8.21
CA ALA A 159 4.92 11.07 8.34
C ALA A 159 4.77 12.42 7.60
N SER A 160 4.21 12.42 6.40
CA SER A 160 3.93 13.65 5.64
C SER A 160 2.95 14.56 6.40
N PHE A 161 1.92 13.99 7.04
CA PHE A 161 0.97 14.75 7.86
C PHE A 161 1.67 15.42 9.06
N VAL A 162 2.52 14.68 9.80
CA VAL A 162 3.26 15.28 10.93
C VAL A 162 4.13 16.43 10.45
N SER A 163 4.91 16.22 9.37
CA SER A 163 5.79 17.26 8.83
C SER A 163 5.04 18.51 8.36
N ALA A 164 3.88 18.35 7.73
CA ALA A 164 3.12 19.47 7.17
C ALA A 164 2.18 20.14 8.19
N ALA A 165 1.52 19.37 9.04
CA ALA A 165 0.46 19.86 9.91
C ALA A 165 0.91 20.12 11.36
N THR A 166 2.09 19.60 11.75
CA THR A 166 2.67 19.80 13.10
C THR A 166 4.19 20.12 13.01
N PRO A 167 4.60 21.14 12.25
CA PRO A 167 6.01 21.42 11.95
C PRO A 167 6.84 21.82 13.17
N GLU A 168 6.21 22.17 14.31
CA GLU A 168 6.93 22.48 15.54
C GLU A 168 7.27 21.21 16.35
N ALA A 169 6.49 20.12 16.17
CA ALA A 169 6.77 18.86 16.85
C ALA A 169 7.96 18.13 16.22
N THR A 170 8.67 17.34 17.01
CA THR A 170 9.76 16.51 16.49
C THR A 170 9.17 15.23 15.88
N LEU A 171 9.34 15.03 14.56
CA LEU A 171 9.00 13.79 13.89
C LEU A 171 10.08 12.74 14.11
N ILE A 172 9.69 11.54 14.50
CA ILE A 172 10.51 10.33 14.56
C ILE A 172 9.91 9.31 13.57
N GLU A 173 10.66 8.93 12.56
CA GLU A 173 10.22 7.94 11.61
C GLU A 173 10.66 6.53 12.03
N VAL A 174 9.74 5.56 11.90
CA VAL A 174 9.95 4.14 12.22
C VAL A 174 9.64 3.26 11.04
N ALA A 175 10.26 2.08 11.01
CA ALA A 175 10.09 1.12 9.92
C ALA A 175 8.78 0.32 10.01
N ASP A 176 8.20 0.20 11.22
CA ASP A 176 6.99 -0.56 11.49
C ASP A 176 6.15 0.05 12.62
N TYR A 177 4.86 -0.31 12.64
CA TYR A 177 3.90 0.21 13.62
C TYR A 177 4.17 -0.30 15.03
N ASP A 178 4.61 -1.55 15.21
CA ASP A 178 4.85 -2.13 16.55
C ASP A 178 5.98 -1.36 17.28
N LYS A 179 7.03 -0.96 16.55
CA LYS A 179 8.07 -0.09 17.07
C LYS A 179 7.52 1.28 17.49
N GLY A 180 6.68 1.89 16.67
CA GLY A 180 6.04 3.16 16.99
C GLY A 180 5.17 3.06 18.25
N VAL A 181 4.35 2.02 18.36
CA VAL A 181 3.52 1.74 19.54
C VAL A 181 4.40 1.53 20.78
N ALA A 182 5.49 0.76 20.67
CA ALA A 182 6.43 0.53 21.77
C ALA A 182 7.05 1.84 22.29
N MET A 183 7.42 2.77 21.41
CA MET A 183 7.95 4.08 21.78
C MET A 183 6.93 4.93 22.53
N VAL A 184 5.64 4.86 22.19
CA VAL A 184 4.59 5.54 22.95
C VAL A 184 4.38 4.88 24.32
N ILE A 185 4.42 3.55 24.40
CA ILE A 185 4.28 2.82 25.65
C ILE A 185 5.44 3.12 26.59
N SER A 186 6.68 3.15 26.11
CA SER A 186 7.87 3.44 26.90
C SER A 186 7.99 4.91 27.31
N GLY A 187 7.30 5.83 26.61
CA GLY A 187 7.43 7.28 26.81
C GLY A 187 8.61 7.90 26.04
N GLU A 188 9.22 7.16 25.10
CA GLU A 188 10.22 7.73 24.19
C GLU A 188 9.60 8.71 23.20
N ALA A 189 8.31 8.51 22.86
CA ALA A 189 7.50 9.41 22.07
C ALA A 189 6.20 9.75 22.82
N ASP A 190 5.71 10.98 22.65
CA ASP A 190 4.48 11.46 23.27
C ASP A 190 3.23 10.95 22.54
N GLY A 191 3.37 10.62 21.25
CA GLY A 191 2.30 10.05 20.45
C GLY A 191 2.77 9.45 19.15
N MET A 192 1.93 8.60 18.57
CA MET A 192 2.09 8.06 17.22
C MET A 192 0.96 8.55 16.31
N VAL A 193 1.29 9.16 15.20
CA VAL A 193 0.34 9.48 14.15
C VAL A 193 0.28 8.29 13.19
N ALA A 194 -0.91 7.71 13.08
CA ALA A 194 -1.18 6.56 12.22
C ALA A 194 -2.64 6.59 11.75
N ASP A 195 -3.00 5.67 10.88
CA ASP A 195 -4.39 5.47 10.50
C ASP A 195 -5.24 5.07 11.70
N MET A 196 -6.45 5.61 11.79
CA MET A 196 -7.32 5.39 12.94
C MET A 196 -7.53 3.90 13.28
N PRO A 197 -7.72 2.97 12.32
CA PRO A 197 -7.82 1.55 12.65
C PRO A 197 -6.60 0.98 13.36
N ALA A 198 -5.39 1.42 12.98
CA ALA A 198 -4.15 0.98 13.65
C ALA A 198 -4.07 1.51 15.08
N CYS A 199 -4.45 2.79 15.30
CA CYS A 199 -4.49 3.38 16.64
C CYS A 199 -5.52 2.68 17.54
N VAL A 200 -6.73 2.42 17.04
CA VAL A 200 -7.78 1.69 17.76
C VAL A 200 -7.33 0.28 18.13
N LEU A 201 -6.69 -0.42 17.18
CA LEU A 201 -6.15 -1.75 17.44
C LEU A 201 -5.07 -1.74 18.52
N ALA A 202 -4.16 -0.76 18.50
CA ALA A 202 -3.11 -0.63 19.54
C ALA A 202 -3.71 -0.47 20.94
N VAL A 203 -4.76 0.36 21.08
CA VAL A 203 -5.48 0.50 22.36
C VAL A 203 -6.08 -0.83 22.82
N MET A 204 -6.67 -1.61 21.91
CA MET A 204 -7.26 -2.91 22.24
C MET A 204 -6.22 -3.99 22.56
N ARG A 205 -5.08 -3.95 21.87
CA ARG A 205 -4.01 -4.96 22.02
C ARG A 205 -3.21 -4.78 23.30
N TYR A 206 -3.12 -3.54 23.81
CA TYR A 206 -2.36 -3.19 25.00
C TYR A 206 -3.24 -2.48 26.06
N PRO A 207 -4.26 -3.16 26.61
CA PRO A 207 -5.27 -2.54 27.48
C PRO A 207 -4.67 -1.92 28.76
N ASP A 208 -3.59 -2.52 29.27
CA ASP A 208 -2.93 -2.07 30.52
C ASP A 208 -1.87 -1.00 30.29
N ALA A 209 -1.56 -0.65 29.04
CA ALA A 209 -0.54 0.34 28.71
C ALA A 209 -1.01 1.80 28.87
N GLY A 210 -2.29 2.02 29.13
CA GLY A 210 -2.89 3.37 29.25
C GLY A 210 -2.99 4.12 27.93
N LEU A 211 -2.89 3.42 26.79
CA LEU A 211 -3.02 3.98 25.46
C LEU A 211 -4.43 4.52 25.21
N ARG A 212 -4.50 5.61 24.49
CA ARG A 212 -5.72 6.30 24.04
C ARG A 212 -5.55 6.72 22.60
N THR A 213 -6.67 6.90 21.91
CA THR A 213 -6.69 7.47 20.56
C THR A 213 -7.80 8.51 20.43
N LEU A 214 -7.77 9.30 19.36
CA LEU A 214 -8.80 10.30 19.12
C LEU A 214 -10.17 9.64 18.90
N SER A 215 -11.24 10.37 19.18
CA SER A 215 -12.61 9.89 18.98
C SER A 215 -13.05 9.90 17.50
N ARG A 216 -12.36 10.69 16.67
CA ARG A 216 -12.59 10.81 15.22
C ARG A 216 -11.27 11.04 14.50
N PRO A 217 -11.16 10.64 13.23
CA PRO A 217 -9.96 10.91 12.45
C PRO A 217 -9.81 12.40 12.14
N LEU A 218 -8.57 12.85 11.98
CA LEU A 218 -8.21 14.23 11.63
C LEU A 218 -8.29 14.50 10.12
N THR A 219 -8.18 13.44 9.31
CA THR A 219 -8.23 13.50 7.84
C THR A 219 -9.21 12.48 7.30
N VAL A 220 -9.50 12.58 6.00
CA VAL A 220 -10.24 11.56 5.25
C VAL A 220 -9.33 11.09 4.12
N GLU A 221 -8.98 9.81 4.14
CA GLU A 221 -8.04 9.23 3.19
C GLU A 221 -8.66 8.01 2.49
N PRO A 222 -8.83 8.07 1.16
CA PRO A 222 -9.24 6.90 0.39
C PRO A 222 -8.10 5.90 0.31
N ILE A 223 -8.38 4.62 0.58
CA ILE A 223 -7.42 3.52 0.51
C ILE A 223 -7.69 2.71 -0.75
N GLY A 224 -6.66 2.50 -1.56
CA GLY A 224 -6.77 1.83 -2.85
C GLY A 224 -5.74 0.73 -3.08
N ILE A 225 -5.95 -0.02 -4.16
CA ILE A 225 -5.00 -0.99 -4.70
C ILE A 225 -4.15 -0.26 -5.74
N ALA A 226 -2.83 -0.24 -5.57
CA ALA A 226 -1.95 0.34 -6.57
C ALA A 226 -1.53 -0.72 -7.60
N VAL A 227 -1.56 -0.35 -8.88
CA VAL A 227 -1.13 -1.17 -10.03
C VAL A 227 -0.25 -0.34 -10.94
N SER A 228 0.50 -0.97 -11.85
CA SER A 228 1.29 -0.26 -12.86
C SER A 228 0.41 0.68 -13.69
N LYS A 229 0.94 1.85 -14.06
CA LYS A 229 0.24 2.82 -14.93
C LYS A 229 -0.03 2.28 -16.32
N ASP A 230 0.83 1.42 -16.79
CA ASP A 230 0.88 1.05 -18.20
C ASP A 230 -0.01 -0.16 -18.55
N ASP A 231 -0.70 -0.74 -17.53
CA ASP A 231 -1.63 -1.86 -17.74
C ASP A 231 -3.09 -1.49 -17.45
N ALA A 232 -3.71 -0.78 -18.39
CA ALA A 232 -5.12 -0.40 -18.31
C ALA A 232 -6.06 -1.61 -18.28
N GLN A 233 -5.66 -2.75 -18.90
CA GLN A 233 -6.48 -3.96 -18.90
C GLN A 233 -6.51 -4.60 -17.52
N PHE A 234 -5.36 -4.68 -16.87
CA PHE A 234 -5.27 -5.21 -15.52
C PHE A 234 -5.99 -4.30 -14.51
N LEU A 235 -5.79 -2.98 -14.61
CA LEU A 235 -6.51 -1.99 -13.80
C LEU A 235 -8.03 -2.17 -13.92
N ASN A 236 -8.57 -2.22 -15.14
CA ASN A 236 -10.00 -2.38 -15.39
C ASN A 236 -10.53 -3.73 -14.86
N LEU A 237 -9.76 -4.80 -15.00
CA LEU A 237 -10.14 -6.11 -14.48
C LEU A 237 -10.27 -6.08 -12.96
N VAL A 238 -9.26 -5.54 -12.26
CA VAL A 238 -9.26 -5.44 -10.79
C VAL A 238 -10.39 -4.52 -10.30
N GLN A 239 -10.63 -3.39 -11.00
CA GLN A 239 -11.75 -2.49 -10.68
C GLN A 239 -13.11 -3.21 -10.81
N ASN A 240 -13.32 -3.96 -11.88
CA ASN A 240 -14.56 -4.72 -12.08
C ASN A 240 -14.78 -5.78 -10.99
N TYR A 241 -13.73 -6.46 -10.53
CA TYR A 241 -13.84 -7.37 -9.39
C TYR A 241 -14.18 -6.63 -8.11
N LEU A 242 -13.49 -5.52 -7.83
CA LEU A 242 -13.72 -4.74 -6.62
C LEU A 242 -15.16 -4.21 -6.56
N ASP A 243 -15.69 -3.67 -7.66
CA ASP A 243 -17.08 -3.21 -7.76
C ASP A 243 -18.08 -4.35 -7.55
N SER A 244 -17.78 -5.52 -8.13
CA SER A 244 -18.61 -6.72 -7.93
C SER A 244 -18.61 -7.18 -6.48
N TYR A 245 -17.44 -7.15 -5.81
CA TYR A 245 -17.33 -7.50 -4.39
C TYR A 245 -18.04 -6.50 -3.49
N GLY A 246 -18.05 -5.22 -3.85
CA GLY A 246 -18.88 -4.22 -3.18
C GLY A 246 -20.37 -4.57 -3.27
N LYS A 247 -20.87 -4.80 -4.48
CA LYS A 247 -22.28 -5.12 -4.75
C LYS A 247 -22.74 -6.45 -4.13
N MET A 248 -21.85 -7.45 -4.10
CA MET A 248 -22.14 -8.78 -3.54
C MET A 248 -21.99 -8.84 -2.00
N GLY A 249 -21.59 -7.75 -1.35
CA GLY A 249 -21.38 -7.70 0.10
C GLY A 249 -20.09 -8.36 0.58
N VAL A 250 -19.18 -8.77 -0.30
CA VAL A 250 -17.89 -9.37 0.07
C VAL A 250 -17.06 -8.37 0.89
N LEU A 251 -16.96 -7.11 0.43
CA LEU A 251 -16.22 -6.06 1.16
C LEU A 251 -16.84 -5.79 2.53
N ALA A 252 -18.16 -5.84 2.66
CA ALA A 252 -18.84 -5.66 3.95
C ALA A 252 -18.46 -6.79 4.93
N LYS A 253 -18.49 -8.05 4.48
CA LYS A 253 -18.09 -9.20 5.31
C LYS A 253 -16.61 -9.14 5.73
N LEU A 254 -15.74 -8.68 4.84
CA LEU A 254 -14.34 -8.50 5.19
C LEU A 254 -14.14 -7.39 6.23
N ARG A 255 -14.91 -6.27 6.14
CA ARG A 255 -14.91 -5.23 7.16
C ARG A 255 -15.39 -5.74 8.51
N GLU A 256 -16.53 -6.43 8.56
CA GLU A 256 -17.04 -7.06 9.77
C GLU A 256 -15.96 -7.95 10.41
N LYS A 257 -15.36 -8.86 9.62
CA LYS A 257 -14.32 -9.78 10.11
C LYS A 257 -13.10 -9.07 10.70
N TRP A 258 -12.60 -8.01 10.06
CA TRP A 258 -11.30 -7.43 10.41
C TRP A 258 -11.38 -6.18 11.28
N PHE A 259 -12.53 -5.47 11.31
CA PHE A 259 -12.68 -4.23 12.06
C PHE A 259 -13.71 -4.32 13.19
N GLU A 260 -14.68 -5.24 13.11
CA GLU A 260 -15.72 -5.41 14.13
C GLU A 260 -15.48 -6.64 14.99
N ASP A 261 -15.20 -7.81 14.41
CA ASP A 261 -14.76 -9.01 15.13
C ASP A 261 -13.33 -8.80 15.67
N LYS A 262 -13.11 -9.15 16.92
CA LYS A 262 -11.83 -9.02 17.63
C LYS A 262 -11.11 -10.35 17.85
N SER A 263 -11.73 -11.47 17.45
CA SER A 263 -11.22 -12.82 17.73
C SER A 263 -9.83 -13.08 17.11
N TRP A 264 -9.54 -12.47 15.98
CA TRP A 264 -8.27 -12.60 15.27
C TRP A 264 -7.08 -11.89 15.96
N ILE A 265 -7.35 -10.92 16.87
CA ILE A 265 -6.29 -10.16 17.58
C ILE A 265 -5.40 -11.12 18.37
N ALA A 266 -5.95 -12.20 18.91
CA ALA A 266 -5.19 -13.21 19.62
C ALA A 266 -4.15 -13.95 18.74
N ALA A 267 -4.27 -13.89 17.43
CA ALA A 267 -3.30 -14.47 16.49
C ALA A 267 -2.10 -13.55 16.19
N LEU A 268 -2.14 -12.27 16.58
CA LEU A 268 -1.01 -11.35 16.43
C LEU A 268 0.14 -11.73 17.39
N PRO A 269 1.40 -11.46 17.00
CA PRO A 269 2.58 -11.66 17.85
C PRO A 269 2.53 -10.98 19.19
#